data_deb5bcb36cfdf5dc9078f92ad7a53284
#
_entry.id   deb5bcb36cfdf5dc9078f92ad7a53284
#
_cell.length_a   1.000
_cell.length_b   1.000
_cell.length_c   1.000
_cell.angle_alpha   90.00
_cell.angle_beta   90.00
_cell.angle_gamma   90.00
#
_symmetry.space_group_name_H-M   'P 1'
#
loop_
_entity.id
_entity.type
_entity.pdbx_description
1 polymer ?
#
loop_
_entity_poly.entity_id
_entity_poly.type
_entity_poly.pdbx_seq_one_letter_code
_entity_poly.pdbx_strand_id
1 'polypeptide(L)'
;MSTPTSPQAAPVTVLVDDVRGFKDQRSALIARSSQEALALLEGLGRQRIGDLWLDHDLGGDDTIRPVVDLMVHLAGTGSPLNVGLVHIHTANVGAGHWMRTELAAAGYPVVRSHSLGMWIRER
;
A
#
# COMPACT_ATOMS: atom_id res chain seq x y z
N MET A 1 22.73 23.24 -12.44
CA MET A 1 21.94 23.16 -12.29
C MET A 1 21.41 22.42 -11.82
N SER A 2 21.28 22.42 -11.40
CA SER A 2 20.50 21.81 -10.96
C SER A 2 19.66 21.33 -11.55
N THR A 3 19.57 20.62 -11.63
CA THR A 3 18.63 20.10 -12.03
C THR A 3 17.78 20.02 -11.63
N PRO A 4 17.33 20.27 -11.99
CA PRO A 4 16.28 20.28 -11.60
C PRO A 4 15.97 19.18 -11.27
N THR A 5 16.00 19.18 -10.53
CA THR A 5 15.10 18.36 -10.16
C THR A 5 14.18 18.27 -11.17
N SER A 6 14.31 17.40 -11.83
CA SER A 6 13.22 16.93 -12.52
C SER A 6 12.06 17.14 -11.68
N PRO A 7 11.05 17.63 -12.24
CA PRO A 7 9.82 17.71 -11.57
C PRO A 7 9.66 16.43 -10.87
N GLN A 8 9.49 16.50 -9.65
CA GLN A 8 9.22 15.34 -8.91
C GLN A 8 8.06 14.68 -9.57
N ALA A 9 8.20 13.45 -9.85
CA ALA A 9 7.08 12.69 -10.37
C ALA A 9 5.89 12.88 -9.44
N ALA A 10 4.72 13.01 -10.01
CA ALA A 10 3.51 13.10 -9.23
C ALA A 10 3.39 11.89 -8.32
N PRO A 11 2.79 12.04 -7.13
CA PRO A 11 2.57 10.90 -6.25
C PRO A 11 1.79 9.81 -6.97
N VAL A 12 2.16 8.56 -6.72
CA VAL A 12 1.48 7.42 -7.32
C VAL A 12 0.49 6.82 -6.35
N THR A 13 -0.50 6.12 -6.90
CA THR A 13 -1.41 5.29 -6.12
C THR A 13 -0.97 3.85 -6.29
N VAL A 14 -0.89 3.12 -5.18
CA VAL A 14 -0.54 1.70 -5.19
C VAL A 14 -1.68 0.92 -4.58
N LEU A 15 -2.09 -0.15 -5.23
CA LEU A 15 -3.10 -1.07 -4.74
C LEU A 15 -2.49 -2.46 -4.61
N VAL A 16 -2.56 -3.02 -3.41
CA VAL A 16 -2.16 -4.41 -3.16
C VAL A 16 -3.42 -5.20 -2.84
N ASP A 17 -3.90 -5.96 -3.82
CA ASP A 17 -5.13 -6.72 -3.73
C ASP A 17 -5.08 -7.81 -4.80
N ASP A 18 -5.47 -9.03 -4.45
CA ASP A 18 -5.33 -10.15 -5.37
C ASP A 18 -6.35 -10.14 -6.52
N VAL A 19 -7.52 -9.52 -6.33
CA VAL A 19 -8.60 -9.60 -7.33
C VAL A 19 -9.29 -8.28 -7.65
N ARG A 20 -9.09 -7.22 -6.87
CA ARG A 20 -9.86 -5.99 -7.03
C ARG A 20 -9.10 -4.94 -7.83
N GLY A 21 -9.85 -4.04 -8.43
CA GLY A 21 -9.33 -2.82 -9.01
C GLY A 21 -10.28 -1.69 -8.67
N PHE A 22 -9.92 -0.47 -9.02
CA PHE A 22 -10.78 0.69 -8.75
C PHE A 22 -11.87 0.81 -9.80
N LYS A 23 -13.10 0.93 -9.35
CA LYS A 23 -14.25 1.05 -10.23
C LYS A 23 -14.21 2.33 -11.05
N ASP A 24 -13.64 3.40 -10.52
CA ASP A 24 -13.54 4.68 -11.20
C ASP A 24 -12.37 4.75 -12.18
N GLN A 25 -11.65 3.64 -12.34
CA GLN A 25 -10.54 3.54 -13.29
C GLN A 25 -9.40 4.51 -13.04
N ARG A 26 -9.24 4.97 -11.79
CA ARG A 26 -8.10 5.82 -11.44
C ARG A 26 -6.80 5.09 -11.76
N SER A 27 -5.78 5.85 -12.11
CA SER A 27 -4.47 5.27 -12.39
C SER A 27 -3.86 4.72 -11.10
N ALA A 28 -3.44 3.47 -11.13
CA ALA A 28 -2.84 2.83 -9.98
C ALA A 28 -1.84 1.78 -10.43
N LEU A 29 -0.78 1.63 -9.66
CA LEU A 29 0.14 0.49 -9.79
C LEU A 29 -0.42 -0.62 -8.93
N ILE A 30 -0.62 -1.80 -9.51
CA ILE A 30 -1.33 -2.88 -8.84
C ILE A 30 -0.39 -4.06 -8.63
N ALA A 31 -0.32 -4.54 -7.38
CA ALA A 31 0.37 -5.77 -7.03
C ALA A 31 -0.65 -6.79 -6.56
N ARG A 32 -0.57 -8.00 -7.10
CA ARG A 32 -1.56 -9.05 -6.86
C ARG A 32 -1.13 -10.07 -5.81
N SER A 33 0.09 -9.94 -5.29
CA SER A 33 0.62 -10.84 -4.26
C SER A 33 1.57 -10.04 -3.37
N SER A 34 1.94 -10.63 -2.23
CA SER A 34 2.92 -10.00 -1.35
C SER A 34 4.26 -9.86 -2.07
N GLN A 35 4.65 -10.86 -2.85
CA GLN A 35 5.92 -10.81 -3.58
C GLN A 35 5.93 -9.68 -4.61
N GLU A 36 4.83 -9.54 -5.38
CA GLU A 36 4.72 -8.44 -6.33
C GLU A 36 4.75 -7.09 -5.62
N ALA A 37 4.10 -7.01 -4.47
CA ALA A 37 4.08 -5.77 -3.69
C ALA A 37 5.48 -5.39 -3.22
N LEU A 38 6.23 -6.34 -2.68
CA LEU A 38 7.59 -6.07 -2.23
C LEU A 38 8.47 -5.60 -3.39
N ALA A 39 8.37 -6.24 -4.55
CA ALA A 39 9.14 -5.85 -5.72
C ALA A 39 8.74 -4.44 -6.20
N LEU A 40 7.45 -4.16 -6.21
CA LEU A 40 6.95 -2.86 -6.62
C LEU A 40 7.44 -1.74 -5.69
N LEU A 41 7.33 -1.95 -4.39
CA LEU A 41 7.77 -0.96 -3.41
C LEU A 41 9.28 -0.73 -3.48
N GLU A 42 10.05 -1.79 -3.69
CA GLU A 42 11.49 -1.67 -3.86
C GLU A 42 11.81 -0.87 -5.11
N GLY A 43 11.10 -1.13 -6.21
CA GLY A 43 11.32 -0.41 -7.46
C GLY A 43 10.96 1.06 -7.39
N LEU A 44 9.98 1.42 -6.56
CA LEU A 44 9.61 2.83 -6.38
C LEU A 44 10.65 3.61 -5.60
N GLY A 45 11.42 2.94 -4.74
CA GLY A 45 12.45 3.59 -3.97
C GLY A 45 11.89 4.73 -3.11
N ARG A 46 12.35 5.94 -3.37
CA ARG A 46 11.94 7.12 -2.62
C ARG A 46 10.78 7.88 -3.24
N GLN A 47 10.24 7.38 -4.34
CA GLN A 47 9.11 8.04 -4.97
C GLN A 47 7.94 8.11 -4.02
N ARG A 48 7.25 9.27 -4.00
CA ARG A 48 6.13 9.44 -3.10
C ARG A 48 4.92 8.62 -3.56
N ILE A 49 4.39 7.87 -2.61
CA ILE A 49 3.13 7.15 -2.79
C ILE A 49 2.07 7.98 -2.09
N GLY A 50 1.17 8.59 -2.85
CA GLY A 50 0.11 9.40 -2.26
C GLY A 50 -0.84 8.56 -1.45
N ASP A 51 -1.31 7.46 -2.04
CA ASP A 51 -2.24 6.54 -1.42
C ASP A 51 -1.76 5.11 -1.63
N LEU A 52 -1.66 4.37 -0.53
CA LEU A 52 -1.27 2.97 -0.53
C LEU A 52 -2.44 2.17 0.03
N TRP A 53 -3.05 1.34 -0.82
CA TRP A 53 -4.21 0.54 -0.47
C TRP A 53 -3.79 -0.90 -0.22
N LEU A 54 -4.09 -1.41 0.96
CA LEU A 54 -3.64 -2.74 1.37
C LEU A 54 -4.82 -3.63 1.76
N ASP A 55 -4.93 -4.78 1.09
CA ASP A 55 -5.79 -5.88 1.53
C ASP A 55 -4.94 -6.86 2.32
N HIS A 56 -5.52 -7.58 3.26
CA HIS A 56 -4.78 -8.56 4.06
C HIS A 56 -4.62 -9.88 3.32
N ASP A 57 -5.72 -10.42 2.79
CA ASP A 57 -5.70 -11.75 2.19
C ASP A 57 -5.42 -11.63 0.70
N LEU A 58 -4.34 -12.24 0.25
CA LEU A 58 -3.86 -12.07 -1.13
C LEU A 58 -3.94 -13.36 -1.93
N GLY A 59 -4.85 -14.26 -1.51
CA GLY A 59 -5.08 -15.52 -2.22
C GLY A 59 -4.26 -16.66 -1.64
N GLY A 60 -4.86 -17.83 -1.55
CA GLY A 60 -4.21 -19.01 -0.97
C GLY A 60 -3.71 -18.72 0.44
N ASP A 61 -2.45 -19.00 0.69
CA ASP A 61 -1.83 -18.74 1.99
C ASP A 61 -1.10 -17.40 2.02
N ASP A 62 -1.17 -16.60 0.97
CA ASP A 62 -0.47 -15.33 0.90
C ASP A 62 -1.22 -14.24 1.66
N THR A 63 -0.49 -13.41 2.38
CA THR A 63 -1.05 -12.27 3.10
C THR A 63 -0.18 -11.04 2.92
N ILE A 64 -0.69 -9.90 3.39
CA ILE A 64 0.02 -8.63 3.36
C ILE A 64 1.14 -8.57 4.42
N ARG A 65 1.24 -9.55 5.31
CA ARG A 65 2.17 -9.49 6.43
C ARG A 65 3.61 -9.14 6.02
N PRO A 66 4.19 -9.74 4.97
CA PRO A 66 5.55 -9.35 4.59
C PRO A 66 5.69 -7.86 4.23
N VAL A 67 4.64 -7.27 3.66
CA VAL A 67 4.65 -5.85 3.30
C VAL A 67 4.59 -4.99 4.56
N VAL A 68 3.71 -5.33 5.50
CA VAL A 68 3.62 -4.61 6.77
C VAL A 68 4.94 -4.71 7.53
N ASP A 69 5.52 -5.91 7.58
CA ASP A 69 6.80 -6.14 8.26
C ASP A 69 7.90 -5.28 7.64
N LEU A 70 7.96 -5.18 6.31
CA LEU A 70 8.92 -4.32 5.64
C LEU A 70 8.70 -2.85 6.02
N MET A 71 7.47 -2.39 5.99
CA MET A 71 7.15 -1.00 6.31
C MET A 71 7.55 -0.65 7.75
N VAL A 72 7.27 -1.55 8.69
CA VAL A 72 7.64 -1.37 10.09
C VAL A 72 9.16 -1.36 10.25
N HIS A 73 9.85 -2.29 9.57
CA HIS A 73 11.30 -2.35 9.62
C HIS A 73 11.94 -1.07 9.08
N LEU A 74 11.49 -0.59 7.94
CA LEU A 74 12.04 0.63 7.34
C LEU A 74 11.84 1.83 8.25
N ALA A 75 10.66 1.96 8.85
CA ALA A 75 10.39 3.05 9.78
C ALA A 75 11.32 2.97 10.99
N GLY A 76 11.57 1.75 11.49
CA GLY A 76 12.45 1.55 12.63
C GLY A 76 13.92 1.87 12.35
N THR A 77 14.32 1.79 11.08
CA THR A 77 15.70 2.13 10.68
C THR A 77 15.84 3.58 10.23
N GLY A 78 14.77 4.38 10.35
CA GLY A 78 14.82 5.80 10.01
C GLY A 78 14.57 6.11 8.55
N SER A 79 14.12 5.12 7.76
CA SER A 79 13.88 5.30 6.33
C SER A 79 12.49 4.80 5.94
N PRO A 80 11.42 5.32 6.55
CA PRO A 80 10.06 4.85 6.22
C PRO A 80 9.73 5.06 4.75
N LEU A 81 8.79 4.28 4.25
CA LEU A 81 8.25 4.52 2.92
C LEU A 81 7.65 5.94 2.88
N ASN A 82 7.82 6.59 1.75
CA ASN A 82 7.27 7.94 1.56
C ASN A 82 5.81 7.83 1.13
N VAL A 83 4.91 7.71 2.12
CA VAL A 83 3.48 7.47 1.89
C VAL A 83 2.65 8.59 2.50
N GLY A 84 1.69 9.09 1.73
CA GLY A 84 0.77 10.11 2.21
C GLY A 84 -0.32 9.55 3.10
N LEU A 85 -0.93 8.43 2.70
CA LEU A 85 -1.99 7.80 3.48
C LEU A 85 -2.05 6.31 3.13
N VAL A 86 -2.12 5.47 4.17
CA VAL A 86 -2.32 4.03 4.02
C VAL A 86 -3.79 3.72 4.26
N HIS A 87 -4.41 3.08 3.29
CA HIS A 87 -5.82 2.66 3.37
C HIS A 87 -5.87 1.16 3.58
N ILE A 88 -6.47 0.73 4.68
CA ILE A 88 -6.67 -0.69 4.94
C ILE A 88 -8.07 -1.05 4.50
N HIS A 89 -8.19 -1.95 3.53
CA HIS A 89 -9.48 -2.37 2.97
C HIS A 89 -9.55 -3.90 2.98
N THR A 90 -9.82 -4.48 4.13
CA THR A 90 -9.96 -5.92 4.23
C THR A 90 -11.25 -6.28 4.94
N ALA A 91 -11.86 -7.40 4.52
CA ALA A 91 -13.02 -7.94 5.19
C ALA A 91 -12.63 -8.66 6.50
N ASN A 92 -11.36 -8.98 6.67
CA ASN A 92 -10.88 -9.64 7.88
C ASN A 92 -10.68 -8.59 8.98
N VAL A 93 -11.65 -8.51 9.91
CA VAL A 93 -11.68 -7.47 10.93
C VAL A 93 -10.46 -7.53 11.84
N GLY A 94 -10.10 -8.72 12.32
CA GLY A 94 -8.95 -8.88 13.21
C GLY A 94 -7.63 -8.51 12.53
N ALA A 95 -7.47 -8.96 11.28
CA ALA A 95 -6.27 -8.63 10.52
C ALA A 95 -6.20 -7.12 10.22
N GLY A 96 -7.33 -6.51 9.90
CA GLY A 96 -7.36 -5.06 9.66
C GLY A 96 -6.97 -4.27 10.89
N HIS A 97 -7.43 -4.71 12.07
CA HIS A 97 -7.04 -4.08 13.33
C HIS A 97 -5.53 -4.22 13.57
N TRP A 98 -4.98 -5.40 13.34
CA TRP A 98 -3.55 -5.66 13.49
C TRP A 98 -2.74 -4.76 12.56
N MET A 99 -3.12 -4.68 11.29
CA MET A 99 -2.44 -3.84 10.31
C MET A 99 -2.42 -2.38 10.75
N ARG A 100 -3.58 -1.88 11.16
CA ARG A 100 -3.70 -0.49 11.60
C ARG A 100 -2.80 -0.23 12.81
N THR A 101 -2.83 -1.13 13.80
CA THR A 101 -2.04 -0.98 15.01
C THR A 101 -0.55 -0.94 14.70
N GLU A 102 -0.08 -1.90 13.89
CA GLU A 102 1.34 -1.99 13.55
C GLU A 102 1.82 -0.78 12.75
N LEU A 103 1.07 -0.39 11.74
CA LEU A 103 1.47 0.71 10.88
C LEU A 103 1.38 2.06 11.58
N ALA A 104 0.34 2.26 12.38
CA ALA A 104 0.21 3.51 13.14
C ALA A 104 1.33 3.63 14.18
N ALA A 105 1.67 2.54 14.87
CA ALA A 105 2.77 2.54 15.83
C ALA A 105 4.10 2.85 15.17
N ALA A 106 4.26 2.47 13.90
CA ALA A 106 5.47 2.77 13.13
C ALA A 106 5.49 4.21 12.60
N GLY A 107 4.40 4.96 12.76
CA GLY A 107 4.36 6.36 12.37
C GLY A 107 3.69 6.64 11.03
N TYR A 108 3.13 5.63 10.38
CA TYR A 108 2.43 5.86 9.10
C TYR A 108 1.03 6.40 9.33
N PRO A 109 0.57 7.35 8.50
CA PRO A 109 -0.84 7.76 8.53
C PRO A 109 -1.70 6.63 7.95
N VAL A 110 -2.66 6.14 8.72
CA VAL A 110 -3.43 4.96 8.39
C VAL A 110 -4.91 5.19 8.65
N VAL A 111 -5.75 4.72 7.74
CA VAL A 111 -7.20 4.72 7.94
C VAL A 111 -7.77 3.36 7.53
N ARG A 112 -8.88 2.98 8.15
CA ARG A 112 -9.69 1.85 7.68
C ARG A 112 -10.64 2.40 6.62
N SER A 113 -10.61 1.81 5.44
CA SER A 113 -11.50 2.23 4.36
C SER A 113 -12.69 1.30 4.30
N HIS A 114 -13.88 1.88 4.29
CA HIS A 114 -15.12 1.15 4.14
C HIS A 114 -15.86 1.58 2.86
N SER A 115 -15.11 1.97 1.87
CA SER A 115 -15.68 2.54 0.64
C SER A 115 -16.31 1.47 -0.21
N LEU A 116 -17.52 1.05 0.18
CA LEU A 116 -18.29 0.11 -0.62
C LEU A 116 -18.59 0.75 -1.97
N GLY A 117 -18.55 -0.07 -3.02
CA GLY A 117 -18.89 0.42 -4.35
C GLY A 117 -17.75 1.05 -5.11
N MET A 118 -16.58 1.23 -4.52
CA MET A 118 -15.45 1.74 -5.26
C MET A 118 -14.61 0.64 -5.92
N TRP A 119 -14.97 -0.62 -5.67
CA TRP A 119 -14.18 -1.75 -6.15
C TRP A 119 -14.88 -2.50 -7.27
N ILE A 120 -14.07 -2.98 -8.21
CA ILE A 120 -14.51 -3.93 -9.20
C ILE A 120 -13.59 -5.15 -9.13
N ARG A 121 -14.19 -6.33 -9.28
CA ARG A 121 -13.43 -7.57 -9.29
C ARG A 121 -12.88 -7.80 -10.67
N GLU A 122 -11.57 -7.91 -10.80
CA GLU A 122 -10.92 -8.02 -12.10
C GLU A 122 -10.51 -9.44 -12.47
N ARG A 123 -10.90 -10.43 -11.67
CA ARG A 123 -10.56 -11.83 -11.95
C ARG A 123 -11.72 -12.72 -11.64
#